data_696b7574d49d785476d0717a836c0a13
#
_entry.id   696b7574d49d785476d0717a836c0a13
#
_cell.length_a   1.000
_cell.length_b   1.000
_cell.length_c   1.000
_cell.angle_alpha   90.00
_cell.angle_beta   90.00
_cell.angle_gamma   90.00
#
_symmetry.space_group_name_H-M   'P 1'
#
loop_
_entity.id
_entity.type
_entity.pdbx_description
1 polymer ?
#
loop_
_entity_poly.entity_id
_entity_poly.type
_entity_poly.pdbx_seq_one_letter_code
_entity_poly.pdbx_strand_id
1 'polypeptide(L)'
;MSETKKTDGRHRVSLLLCMSCPPEPVSRGFHRLYEQNHLPLLSRLLDWEFPCSVSVPWGLTERWHSDGYHQALRSCAELRRRGKVEFVASAAYYPILPLLPREAIARQVAHDQIRHGELFRDWHCSGFVPPEMAFGPELIPILVEAGFDWCAVDDSTYCCLTEEPPRSHVAECGGLKVLLRSSLWSKALIGA
;
A
#
# COMPACT_ATOMS: atom_id res chain seq x y z
N MET A 1 27.62 -4.15 27.68
CA MET A 1 26.36 -4.36 28.46
C MET A 1 25.27 -3.67 27.69
N SER A 2 24.47 -4.43 26.97
CA SER A 2 23.36 -3.92 26.16
C SER A 2 22.14 -3.79 27.07
N GLU A 3 21.67 -2.58 27.30
CA GLU A 3 20.39 -2.35 27.99
C GLU A 3 19.26 -2.90 27.13
N THR A 4 18.69 -4.01 27.54
CA THR A 4 17.42 -4.51 27.06
C THR A 4 16.34 -3.50 27.47
N LYS A 5 15.89 -2.63 26.54
CA LYS A 5 14.68 -1.84 26.73
C LYS A 5 13.52 -2.78 27.08
N LYS A 6 13.06 -2.73 28.32
CA LYS A 6 11.80 -3.39 28.73
C LYS A 6 10.71 -2.86 27.80
N THR A 7 10.18 -3.73 26.95
CA THR A 7 8.92 -3.47 26.23
C THR A 7 7.79 -3.37 27.25
N ASP A 8 6.97 -2.36 27.17
CA ASP A 8 5.87 -2.07 28.12
C ASP A 8 4.70 -3.08 28.05
N GLY A 9 4.89 -4.22 27.41
CA GLY A 9 3.89 -5.28 27.25
C GLY A 9 2.71 -4.90 26.34
N ARG A 10 2.74 -3.73 25.70
CA ARG A 10 1.69 -3.31 24.77
C ARG A 10 2.03 -3.75 23.35
N HIS A 11 1.11 -4.47 22.74
CA HIS A 11 1.21 -4.78 21.31
C HIS A 11 0.73 -3.59 20.49
N ARG A 12 1.51 -3.20 19.49
CA ARG A 12 1.12 -2.19 18.51
C ARG A 12 0.68 -2.91 17.24
N VAL A 13 -0.51 -2.60 16.75
CA VAL A 13 -1.04 -3.13 15.50
C VAL A 13 -1.20 -1.97 14.53
N SER A 14 -0.67 -2.12 13.33
CA SER A 14 -0.91 -1.21 12.21
C SER A 14 -1.73 -1.94 11.15
N LEU A 15 -2.76 -1.27 10.67
CA LEU A 15 -3.64 -1.80 9.63
C LEU A 15 -3.28 -1.14 8.30
N LEU A 16 -2.91 -1.96 7.31
CA LEU A 16 -2.71 -1.54 5.92
C LEU A 16 -3.81 -2.16 5.06
N LEU A 17 -4.62 -1.31 4.45
CA LEU A 17 -5.70 -1.70 3.55
C LEU A 17 -5.25 -1.45 2.11
N CYS A 18 -5.24 -2.50 1.29
CA CYS A 18 -4.91 -2.40 -0.12
C CYS A 18 -6.19 -2.50 -0.95
N MET A 19 -6.50 -1.43 -1.69
CA MET A 19 -7.57 -1.43 -2.67
C MET A 19 -6.98 -1.75 -4.04
N SER A 20 -7.66 -2.60 -4.80
CA SER A 20 -7.21 -2.95 -6.14
C SER A 20 -8.38 -2.92 -7.13
N CYS A 21 -8.04 -2.81 -8.40
CA CYS A 21 -8.98 -2.94 -9.50
C CYS A 21 -8.63 -4.21 -10.25
N PRO A 22 -9.53 -5.20 -10.33
CA PRO A 22 -9.29 -6.35 -11.18
C PRO A 22 -9.15 -5.89 -12.65
N PRO A 23 -8.30 -6.55 -13.44
CA PRO A 23 -8.00 -6.15 -14.82
C PRO A 23 -9.17 -6.35 -15.80
N GLU A 24 -10.32 -6.77 -15.34
CA GLU A 24 -11.44 -7.07 -16.20
C GLU A 24 -12.12 -5.85 -16.82
N PRO A 25 -12.40 -5.87 -18.13
CA PRO A 25 -13.07 -4.78 -18.85
C PRO A 25 -14.59 -4.70 -18.60
N VAL A 26 -15.14 -5.55 -17.73
CA VAL A 26 -16.59 -5.64 -17.56
C VAL A 26 -17.14 -4.53 -16.68
N SER A 27 -17.68 -3.51 -17.29
CA SER A 27 -18.28 -2.34 -16.63
C SER A 27 -19.28 -2.68 -15.50
N ARG A 28 -20.09 -3.75 -15.67
CA ARG A 28 -21.06 -4.18 -14.65
C ARG A 28 -20.38 -4.77 -13.40
N GLY A 29 -19.30 -5.52 -13.58
CA GLY A 29 -18.53 -6.10 -12.46
C GLY A 29 -17.86 -5.00 -11.62
N PHE A 30 -17.30 -3.99 -12.27
CA PHE A 30 -16.65 -2.88 -11.59
C PHE A 30 -17.64 -2.01 -10.81
N HIS A 31 -18.80 -1.69 -11.39
CA HIS A 31 -19.85 -0.94 -10.69
C HIS A 31 -20.29 -1.64 -9.40
N ARG A 32 -20.51 -2.94 -9.47
CA ARG A 32 -20.85 -3.75 -8.29
C ARG A 32 -19.74 -3.74 -7.24
N LEU A 33 -18.47 -3.88 -7.67
CA LEU A 33 -17.31 -3.81 -6.79
C LEU A 33 -17.23 -2.43 -6.11
N TYR A 34 -17.45 -1.37 -6.87
CA TYR A 34 -17.50 -0.02 -6.37
C TYR A 34 -18.55 0.16 -5.27
N GLU A 35 -19.80 -0.24 -5.55
CA GLU A 35 -20.92 -0.03 -4.62
C GLU A 35 -20.85 -0.94 -3.39
N GLN A 36 -20.35 -2.17 -3.54
CA GLN A 36 -20.34 -3.16 -2.47
C GLN A 36 -19.05 -3.14 -1.63
N ASN A 37 -17.96 -2.59 -2.16
CA ASN A 37 -16.66 -2.60 -1.47
C ASN A 37 -16.02 -1.22 -1.37
N HIS A 38 -15.73 -0.55 -2.51
CA HIS A 38 -14.93 0.67 -2.48
C HIS A 38 -15.63 1.79 -1.73
N LEU A 39 -16.86 2.10 -2.09
CA LEU A 39 -17.61 3.19 -1.48
C LEU A 39 -17.93 2.93 0.02
N PRO A 40 -18.41 1.75 0.42
CA PRO A 40 -18.60 1.44 1.84
C PRO A 40 -17.32 1.50 2.67
N LEU A 41 -16.19 1.01 2.13
CA LEU A 41 -14.90 1.09 2.80
C LEU A 41 -14.48 2.53 3.02
N LEU A 42 -14.49 3.36 1.96
CA LEU A 42 -14.13 4.77 2.06
C LEU A 42 -15.05 5.55 3.02
N SER A 43 -16.35 5.24 3.01
CA SER A 43 -17.31 5.84 3.94
C SER A 43 -16.99 5.45 5.39
N ARG A 44 -16.70 4.17 5.64
CA ARG A 44 -16.29 3.70 6.96
C ARG A 44 -15.01 4.36 7.45
N LEU A 45 -14.03 4.54 6.57
CA LEU A 45 -12.77 5.20 6.91
C LEU A 45 -12.96 6.68 7.29
N LEU A 46 -13.94 7.37 6.71
CA LEU A 46 -14.29 8.74 7.10
C LEU A 46 -14.80 8.82 8.55
N ASP A 47 -15.52 7.80 9.01
CA ASP A 47 -16.04 7.70 10.38
C ASP A 47 -15.05 6.99 11.34
N TRP A 48 -13.95 6.44 10.80
CA TRP A 48 -12.98 5.67 11.56
C TRP A 48 -12.10 6.57 12.43
N GLU A 49 -11.96 6.21 13.71
CA GLU A 49 -11.19 7.02 14.65
C GLU A 49 -9.73 6.59 14.81
N PHE A 50 -9.40 5.37 14.37
CA PHE A 50 -8.05 4.82 14.51
C PHE A 50 -7.21 5.13 13.27
N PRO A 51 -5.92 5.45 13.43
CA PRO A 51 -5.02 5.64 12.29
C PRO A 51 -4.84 4.32 11.52
N CYS A 52 -4.88 4.40 10.20
CA CYS A 52 -4.60 3.28 9.32
C CYS A 52 -3.91 3.77 8.04
N SER A 53 -3.28 2.85 7.33
CA SER A 53 -2.69 3.13 6.03
C SER A 53 -3.56 2.54 4.93
N VAL A 54 -3.71 3.25 3.82
CA VAL A 54 -4.53 2.83 2.67
C VAL A 54 -3.73 2.99 1.39
N SER A 55 -3.66 1.92 0.60
CA SER A 55 -3.09 1.96 -0.74
C SER A 55 -4.20 1.93 -1.78
N VAL A 56 -4.15 2.90 -2.68
CA VAL A 56 -5.04 3.03 -3.83
C VAL A 56 -4.17 3.24 -5.06
N PRO A 57 -3.94 2.23 -5.91
CA PRO A 57 -3.10 2.38 -7.10
C PRO A 57 -3.78 3.29 -8.13
N TRP A 58 -2.97 3.97 -8.95
CA TRP A 58 -3.47 4.92 -9.96
C TRP A 58 -4.53 4.31 -10.87
N GLY A 59 -4.36 3.10 -11.36
CA GLY A 59 -5.33 2.46 -12.26
C GLY A 59 -6.75 2.36 -11.68
N LEU A 60 -6.88 2.23 -10.35
CA LEU A 60 -8.18 2.31 -9.68
C LEU A 60 -8.69 3.75 -9.62
N THR A 61 -7.82 4.69 -9.27
CA THR A 61 -8.15 6.13 -9.21
C THR A 61 -8.54 6.68 -10.58
N GLU A 62 -7.78 6.33 -11.62
CA GLU A 62 -8.05 6.68 -13.02
C GLU A 62 -9.44 6.17 -13.44
N ARG A 63 -9.77 4.94 -13.08
CA ARG A 63 -11.07 4.37 -13.39
C ARG A 63 -12.21 5.07 -12.65
N TRP A 64 -12.02 5.42 -11.39
CA TRP A 64 -13.01 6.24 -10.67
C TRP A 64 -13.23 7.59 -11.35
N HIS A 65 -12.15 8.19 -11.86
CA HIS A 65 -12.23 9.47 -12.55
C HIS A 65 -12.94 9.37 -13.90
N SER A 66 -12.53 8.41 -14.74
CA SER A 66 -13.06 8.24 -16.10
C SER A 66 -14.50 7.75 -16.14
N ASP A 67 -14.88 6.87 -15.21
CA ASP A 67 -16.23 6.27 -15.17
C ASP A 67 -17.22 7.10 -14.32
N GLY A 68 -16.81 8.28 -13.79
CA GLY A 68 -17.68 9.21 -13.07
C GLY A 68 -17.92 8.87 -11.60
N TYR A 69 -17.12 8.00 -10.98
CA TYR A 69 -17.22 7.66 -9.54
C TYR A 69 -16.60 8.73 -8.64
N HIS A 70 -16.99 9.98 -8.84
CA HIS A 70 -16.42 11.15 -8.16
C HIS A 70 -16.57 11.13 -6.63
N GLN A 71 -17.51 10.36 -6.10
CA GLN A 71 -17.66 10.23 -4.65
C GLN A 71 -16.45 9.56 -4.00
N ALA A 72 -15.88 8.51 -4.62
CA ALA A 72 -14.65 7.91 -4.14
C ALA A 72 -13.50 8.91 -4.10
N LEU A 73 -13.33 9.70 -5.17
CA LEU A 73 -12.30 10.73 -5.25
C LEU A 73 -12.46 11.80 -4.16
N ARG A 74 -13.70 12.27 -3.93
CA ARG A 74 -14.00 13.21 -2.83
C ARG A 74 -13.71 12.60 -1.46
N SER A 75 -14.04 11.31 -1.26
CA SER A 75 -13.75 10.61 -0.02
C SER A 75 -12.24 10.50 0.22
N CYS A 76 -11.44 10.16 -0.80
CA CYS A 76 -9.99 10.13 -0.69
C CYS A 76 -9.41 11.51 -0.36
N ALA A 77 -9.87 12.56 -1.03
CA ALA A 77 -9.44 13.94 -0.75
C ALA A 77 -9.76 14.35 0.70
N GLU A 78 -10.94 14.00 1.20
CA GLU A 78 -11.36 14.30 2.56
C GLU A 78 -10.60 13.50 3.61
N LEU A 79 -10.37 12.20 3.39
CA LEU A 79 -9.54 11.36 4.26
C LEU A 79 -8.13 11.92 4.40
N ARG A 80 -7.56 12.34 3.28
CA ARG A 80 -6.24 12.98 3.23
C ARG A 80 -6.24 14.28 4.04
N ARG A 81 -7.23 15.16 3.82
CA ARG A 81 -7.34 16.44 4.54
C ARG A 81 -7.45 16.25 6.06
N ARG A 82 -8.13 15.19 6.52
CA ARG A 82 -8.26 14.88 7.96
C ARG A 82 -6.98 14.35 8.59
N GLY A 83 -6.04 13.82 7.80
CA GLY A 83 -4.76 13.30 8.28
C GLY A 83 -4.86 12.05 9.17
N LYS A 84 -6.01 11.38 9.20
CA LYS A 84 -6.21 10.13 9.98
C LYS A 84 -5.80 8.89 9.21
N VAL A 85 -5.78 8.99 7.88
CA VAL A 85 -5.39 7.92 6.95
C VAL A 85 -4.10 8.34 6.27
N GLU A 86 -3.08 7.50 6.36
CA GLU A 86 -1.87 7.62 5.56
C GLU A 86 -2.09 6.93 4.22
N PHE A 87 -1.95 7.67 3.12
CA PHE A 87 -1.94 7.05 1.81
C PHE A 87 -0.57 6.47 1.51
N VAL A 88 -0.56 5.24 1.00
CA VAL A 88 0.64 4.47 0.67
C VAL A 88 0.65 4.22 -0.83
N ALA A 89 1.75 4.53 -1.48
CA ALA A 89 1.92 4.32 -2.91
C ALA A 89 1.96 2.84 -3.29
N SER A 90 1.67 2.57 -4.55
CA SER A 90 1.84 1.27 -5.17
C SER A 90 2.32 1.43 -6.62
N ALA A 91 2.39 0.34 -7.38
CA ALA A 91 2.58 0.43 -8.82
C ALA A 91 1.28 0.86 -9.52
N ALA A 92 1.37 1.76 -10.49
CA ALA A 92 0.23 2.42 -11.10
C ALA A 92 -0.87 1.46 -11.58
N TYR A 93 -0.50 0.42 -12.32
CA TYR A 93 -1.45 -0.55 -12.88
C TYR A 93 -1.33 -1.96 -12.27
N TYR A 94 -0.82 -2.02 -11.06
CA TYR A 94 -0.79 -3.23 -10.22
C TYR A 94 -0.09 -4.46 -10.83
N PRO A 95 1.01 -4.31 -11.60
CA PRO A 95 1.76 -5.45 -12.12
C PRO A 95 2.59 -6.14 -11.03
N ILE A 96 2.92 -7.42 -11.22
CA ILE A 96 3.88 -8.12 -10.38
C ILE A 96 5.28 -7.59 -10.69
N LEU A 97 5.76 -6.66 -9.87
CA LEU A 97 6.97 -5.87 -10.15
C LEU A 97 8.23 -6.69 -10.40
N PRO A 98 8.55 -7.76 -9.63
CA PRO A 98 9.75 -8.56 -9.87
C PRO A 98 9.80 -9.28 -11.23
N LEU A 99 8.67 -9.33 -11.96
CA LEU A 99 8.63 -9.90 -13.31
C LEU A 99 8.93 -8.87 -14.42
N LEU A 100 9.15 -7.62 -14.05
CA LEU A 100 9.35 -6.53 -15.01
C LEU A 100 10.82 -6.09 -15.07
N PRO A 101 11.28 -5.58 -16.23
CA PRO A 101 12.56 -4.88 -16.31
C PRO A 101 12.59 -3.64 -15.41
N ARG A 102 13.80 -3.28 -14.89
CA ARG A 102 14.01 -2.15 -13.98
C ARG A 102 13.32 -0.86 -14.44
N GLU A 103 13.47 -0.51 -15.73
CA GLU A 103 12.90 0.71 -16.30
C GLU A 103 11.37 0.69 -16.31
N ALA A 104 10.77 -0.50 -16.47
CA ALA A 104 9.31 -0.65 -16.40
C ALA A 104 8.80 -0.50 -14.96
N ILE A 105 9.55 -1.06 -13.99
CA ILE A 105 9.25 -0.88 -12.55
C ILE A 105 9.30 0.60 -12.20
N ALA A 106 10.39 1.29 -12.54
CA ALA A 106 10.56 2.71 -12.25
C ALA A 106 9.44 3.55 -12.87
N ARG A 107 9.02 3.24 -14.12
CA ARG A 107 7.88 3.92 -14.75
C ARG A 107 6.57 3.68 -14.03
N GLN A 108 6.28 2.46 -13.55
CA GLN A 108 5.06 2.15 -12.81
C GLN A 108 5.00 2.93 -11.49
N VAL A 109 6.11 2.99 -10.77
CA VAL A 109 6.26 3.73 -9.52
C VAL A 109 6.09 5.24 -9.75
N ALA A 110 6.83 5.80 -10.70
CA ALA A 110 6.78 7.23 -11.01
C ALA A 110 5.39 7.64 -11.54
N HIS A 111 4.76 6.82 -12.36
CA HIS A 111 3.43 7.10 -12.92
C HIS A 111 2.38 7.22 -11.82
N ASP A 112 2.38 6.32 -10.84
CA ASP A 112 1.48 6.39 -9.68
C ASP A 112 1.61 7.72 -8.94
N GLN A 113 2.85 8.14 -8.61
CA GLN A 113 3.11 9.37 -7.88
C GLN A 113 2.72 10.62 -8.68
N ILE A 114 3.11 10.70 -9.95
CA ILE A 114 2.85 11.86 -10.82
C ILE A 114 1.35 12.04 -11.02
N ARG A 115 0.65 10.98 -11.38
CA ARG A 115 -0.77 11.07 -11.72
C ARG A 115 -1.66 11.37 -10.49
N HIS A 116 -1.33 10.80 -9.35
CA HIS A 116 -1.99 11.19 -8.11
C HIS A 116 -1.67 12.64 -7.72
N GLY A 117 -0.44 13.10 -7.92
CA GLY A 117 -0.04 14.49 -7.69
C GLY A 117 -0.78 15.50 -8.57
N GLU A 118 -1.12 15.12 -9.80
CA GLU A 118 -1.95 15.94 -10.69
C GLU A 118 -3.42 16.02 -10.25
N LEU A 119 -3.94 14.94 -9.66
CA LEU A 119 -5.35 14.85 -9.24
C LEU A 119 -5.56 15.38 -7.82
N PHE A 120 -4.65 15.09 -6.90
CA PHE A 120 -4.73 15.48 -5.50
C PHE A 120 -3.61 16.45 -5.15
N ARG A 121 -3.97 17.65 -4.70
CA ARG A 121 -2.99 18.64 -4.25
C ARG A 121 -2.13 18.06 -3.10
N ASP A 122 -0.83 18.36 -3.11
CA ASP A 122 0.13 17.95 -2.09
C ASP A 122 0.21 16.42 -1.87
N TRP A 123 0.03 15.65 -2.94
CA TRP A 123 0.19 14.20 -2.88
C TRP A 123 1.64 13.83 -2.61
N HIS A 124 1.87 13.19 -1.48
CA HIS A 124 3.15 12.62 -1.11
C HIS A 124 2.92 11.35 -0.28
N CYS A 125 3.58 10.28 -0.63
CA CYS A 125 3.56 9.01 0.09
C CYS A 125 4.98 8.70 0.55
N SER A 126 5.18 8.49 1.85
CA SER A 126 6.47 8.04 2.40
C SER A 126 6.66 6.53 2.27
N GLY A 127 5.59 5.79 2.13
CA GLY A 127 5.56 4.33 2.04
C GLY A 127 5.13 3.78 0.70
N PHE A 128 5.57 2.56 0.43
CA PHE A 128 5.23 1.80 -0.78
C PHE A 128 4.74 0.39 -0.42
N VAL A 129 3.70 -0.08 -1.11
CA VAL A 129 3.26 -1.46 -1.03
C VAL A 129 3.34 -2.10 -2.42
N PRO A 130 4.20 -3.11 -2.62
CA PRO A 130 4.25 -3.81 -3.89
C PRO A 130 2.93 -4.55 -4.16
N PRO A 131 2.41 -4.54 -5.40
CA PRO A 131 1.29 -5.36 -5.78
C PRO A 131 1.48 -6.82 -5.35
N GLU A 132 0.44 -7.42 -4.78
CA GLU A 132 0.42 -8.80 -4.24
C GLU A 132 1.53 -9.07 -3.19
N MET A 133 2.10 -8.02 -2.57
CA MET A 133 3.29 -8.12 -1.71
C MET A 133 4.49 -8.80 -2.41
N ALA A 134 4.48 -8.83 -3.76
CA ALA A 134 5.56 -9.40 -4.55
C ALA A 134 6.79 -8.51 -4.49
N PHE A 135 7.80 -8.96 -3.76
CA PHE A 135 9.01 -8.19 -3.47
C PHE A 135 10.26 -8.97 -3.89
N GLY A 136 11.21 -8.25 -4.45
CA GLY A 136 12.58 -8.71 -4.71
C GLY A 136 13.57 -7.61 -4.32
N PRO A 137 14.83 -7.96 -4.00
CA PRO A 137 15.86 -6.99 -3.60
C PRO A 137 16.12 -5.90 -4.65
N GLU A 138 15.86 -6.17 -5.92
CA GLU A 138 15.95 -5.22 -7.04
C GLU A 138 15.01 -4.02 -6.92
N LEU A 139 13.94 -4.13 -6.13
CA LEU A 139 13.03 -3.02 -5.89
C LEU A 139 13.63 -1.96 -4.97
N ILE A 140 14.52 -2.34 -4.06
CA ILE A 140 15.08 -1.44 -3.05
C ILE A 140 15.70 -0.18 -3.65
N PRO A 141 16.68 -0.26 -4.58
CA PRO A 141 17.27 0.94 -5.14
C PRO A 141 16.26 1.79 -5.92
N ILE A 142 15.26 1.19 -6.56
CA ILE A 142 14.22 1.93 -7.30
C ILE A 142 13.34 2.72 -6.33
N LEU A 143 12.93 2.12 -5.22
CA LEU A 143 12.09 2.78 -4.22
C LEU A 143 12.84 3.88 -3.47
N VAL A 144 14.12 3.67 -3.15
CA VAL A 144 14.98 4.70 -2.55
C VAL A 144 15.18 5.87 -3.51
N GLU A 145 15.50 5.62 -4.79
CA GLU A 145 15.60 6.63 -5.83
C GLU A 145 14.29 7.42 -6.04
N ALA A 146 13.14 6.75 -5.84
CA ALA A 146 11.83 7.39 -5.91
C ALA A 146 11.45 8.17 -4.64
N GLY A 147 12.28 8.14 -3.59
CA GLY A 147 12.11 8.92 -2.36
C GLY A 147 11.22 8.28 -1.30
N PHE A 148 11.03 6.96 -1.34
CA PHE A 148 10.29 6.26 -0.29
C PHE A 148 11.17 5.97 0.93
N ASP A 149 10.59 6.14 2.12
CA ASP A 149 11.24 5.83 3.40
C ASP A 149 11.06 4.37 3.81
N TRP A 150 9.96 3.75 3.37
CA TRP A 150 9.63 2.38 3.75
C TRP A 150 8.80 1.63 2.69
N CYS A 151 8.86 0.31 2.74
CA CYS A 151 7.94 -0.55 2.01
C CYS A 151 7.36 -1.66 2.90
N ALA A 152 6.15 -2.12 2.57
CA ALA A 152 5.55 -3.28 3.21
C ALA A 152 5.88 -4.55 2.44
N VAL A 153 6.28 -5.61 3.15
CA VAL A 153 6.63 -6.92 2.57
C VAL A 153 6.03 -8.02 3.44
N ASP A 154 5.64 -9.12 2.84
CA ASP A 154 5.18 -10.28 3.60
C ASP A 154 6.33 -10.93 4.39
N ASP A 155 6.07 -11.33 5.64
CA ASP A 155 7.07 -11.99 6.49
C ASP A 155 7.56 -13.31 5.88
N SER A 156 6.71 -14.03 5.13
CA SER A 156 7.11 -15.24 4.41
C SER A 156 8.09 -14.94 3.27
N THR A 157 7.90 -13.84 2.56
CA THR A 157 8.84 -13.39 1.51
C THR A 157 10.21 -13.03 2.13
N TYR A 158 10.20 -12.33 3.26
CA TYR A 158 11.44 -12.03 3.99
C TYR A 158 12.20 -13.30 4.38
N CYS A 159 11.51 -14.29 4.97
CA CYS A 159 12.11 -15.58 5.33
C CYS A 159 12.70 -16.30 4.12
N CYS A 160 12.03 -16.28 2.97
CA CYS A 160 12.56 -16.89 1.74
C CYS A 160 13.82 -16.19 1.21
N LEU A 161 13.92 -14.87 1.37
CA LEU A 161 15.05 -14.09 0.87
C LEU A 161 16.27 -14.13 1.80
N THR A 162 16.06 -14.27 3.11
CA THR A 162 17.13 -14.22 4.12
C THR A 162 17.51 -15.58 4.68
N GLU A 163 16.70 -16.61 4.41
CA GLU A 163 16.80 -17.97 5.00
C GLU A 163 16.72 -18.00 6.54
N GLU A 164 16.30 -16.86 7.13
CA GLU A 164 16.16 -16.69 8.58
C GLU A 164 14.78 -16.12 8.94
N PRO A 165 14.21 -16.51 10.09
CA PRO A 165 13.01 -15.84 10.59
C PRO A 165 13.32 -14.39 10.98
N PRO A 166 12.38 -13.46 10.80
CA PRO A 166 12.60 -12.08 11.15
C PRO A 166 12.77 -11.90 12.66
N ARG A 167 13.81 -11.18 13.06
CA ARG A 167 14.07 -10.83 14.47
C ARG A 167 13.26 -9.61 14.92
N SER A 168 12.68 -8.89 13.98
CA SER A 168 11.90 -7.68 14.19
C SER A 168 10.87 -7.57 13.06
N HIS A 169 9.77 -6.85 13.31
CA HIS A 169 8.80 -6.50 12.28
C HIS A 169 9.27 -5.35 11.37
N VAL A 170 10.43 -4.80 11.64
CA VAL A 170 11.09 -3.79 10.80
C VAL A 170 12.50 -4.23 10.53
N ALA A 171 12.86 -4.39 9.28
CA ALA A 171 14.21 -4.56 8.78
C ALA A 171 14.66 -3.28 8.06
N GLU A 172 15.97 -3.10 7.92
CA GLU A 172 16.53 -2.00 7.13
C GLU A 172 17.44 -2.60 6.07
N CYS A 173 17.25 -2.20 4.83
CA CYS A 173 18.02 -2.69 3.70
C CYS A 173 18.24 -1.57 2.68
N GLY A 174 19.52 -1.26 2.39
CA GLY A 174 19.90 -0.29 1.35
C GLY A 174 19.31 1.12 1.54
N GLY A 175 19.06 1.54 2.79
CA GLY A 175 18.44 2.84 3.10
C GLY A 175 16.91 2.83 3.12
N LEU A 176 16.28 1.68 2.85
CA LEU A 176 14.83 1.51 2.90
C LEU A 176 14.45 0.71 4.16
N LYS A 177 13.45 1.18 4.90
CA LYS A 177 12.83 0.41 5.98
C LYS A 177 11.84 -0.59 5.38
N VAL A 178 11.95 -1.85 5.76
CA VAL A 178 11.07 -2.93 5.31
C VAL A 178 10.16 -3.32 6.47
N LEU A 179 8.88 -3.00 6.35
CA LEU A 179 7.86 -3.34 7.34
C LEU A 179 7.29 -4.71 7.01
N LEU A 180 7.45 -5.67 7.92
CA LEU A 180 7.00 -7.05 7.70
C LEU A 180 5.54 -7.21 8.10
N ARG A 181 4.69 -7.46 7.10
CA ARG A 181 3.30 -7.85 7.32
C ARG A 181 3.25 -9.24 7.95
N SER A 182 2.54 -9.39 9.05
CA SER A 182 2.30 -10.70 9.63
C SER A 182 1.30 -11.50 8.79
N SER A 183 1.79 -12.54 8.14
CA SER A 183 0.96 -13.48 7.38
C SER A 183 -0.04 -14.21 8.27
N LEU A 184 0.35 -14.51 9.52
CA LEU A 184 -0.50 -15.16 10.52
C LEU A 184 -1.73 -14.29 10.85
N TRP A 185 -1.51 -13.04 11.26
CA TRP A 185 -2.59 -12.12 11.62
C TRP A 185 -3.44 -11.72 10.42
N SER A 186 -2.81 -11.53 9.25
CA SER A 186 -3.54 -11.22 8.02
C SER A 186 -4.50 -12.34 7.62
N LYS A 187 -4.07 -13.60 7.70
CA LYS A 187 -4.93 -14.76 7.44
C LYS A 187 -6.08 -14.87 8.46
N ALA A 188 -5.80 -14.61 9.73
CA ALA A 188 -6.83 -14.63 10.78
C ALA A 188 -7.91 -13.56 10.56
N LEU A 189 -7.52 -12.36 10.10
CA LEU A 189 -8.46 -11.27 9.80
C LEU A 189 -9.30 -11.52 8.54
N ILE A 190 -8.75 -12.19 7.52
CA ILE A 190 -9.47 -12.50 6.28
C ILE A 190 -10.39 -13.71 6.46
N GLY A 191 -10.03 -14.65 7.35
CA GLY A 191 -10.79 -15.87 7.62
C GLY A 191 -11.86 -15.74 8.71
N ALA A 192 -11.98 -14.57 9.30
CA ALA A 192 -13.03 -14.24 10.27
C ALA A 192 -14.24 -13.64 9.56
#